data_63f4b183e4ff3cc95af9016ff80d360c
#
_entry.id   63f4b183e4ff3cc95af9016ff80d360c
#
_cell.length_a   1.000
_cell.length_b   1.000
_cell.length_c   1.000
_cell.angle_alpha   90.00
_cell.angle_beta   90.00
_cell.angle_gamma   90.00
#
_symmetry.space_group_name_H-M   'P 1'
#
loop_
_entity.id
_entity.type
_entity.pdbx_description
1 polymer ?
#
loop_
_entity_poly.entity_id
_entity_poly.type
_entity_poly.pdbx_seq_one_letter_code
_entity_poly.pdbx_strand_id
1 'polypeptide(L)'
;LHEVAIVPPQRHVRASDAAFLLGRLEDESNGGTDVALRWYDRYLVEAPDGAYASEALGRKMMTLRRNGQLAEASEIAADYLRRFPTGTYAHAARPLLRSR
;
A
#
# COMPACT_ATOMS: atom_id res chain seq x y z
N LEU A 1 -1.57 -29.69 -30.35
CA LEU A 1 -1.40 -29.37 -29.86
C LEU A 1 -1.40 -28.75 -29.08
N HIS A 2 -1.45 -28.51 -28.83
CA HIS A 2 -1.46 -27.95 -28.21
C HIS A 2 -1.24 -27.33 -27.27
N GLU A 3 -0.97 -27.01 -27.18
CA GLU A 3 -0.65 -26.51 -26.45
C GLU A 3 -0.99 -25.82 -25.74
N VAL A 4 -1.19 -25.98 -25.70
CA VAL A 4 -1.57 -25.39 -25.06
C VAL A 4 -1.22 -24.52 -24.29
N ALA A 5 -1.39 -24.12 -24.52
CA ALA A 5 -1.05 -23.08 -23.90
C ALA A 5 -1.04 -22.95 -22.63
N ILE A 6 -0.33 -23.05 -22.42
CA ILE A 6 -0.27 -23.14 -21.07
C ILE A 6 0.13 -21.87 -20.48
N VAL A 7 -0.77 -21.27 -19.80
CA VAL A 7 -0.46 -20.10 -19.03
C VAL A 7 0.19 -20.54 -17.74
N PRO A 8 1.41 -20.12 -17.49
CA PRO A 8 2.03 -20.47 -16.21
C PRO A 8 1.25 -19.85 -15.05
N PRO A 9 0.91 -20.64 -14.06
CA PRO A 9 0.14 -20.14 -12.93
C PRO A 9 0.78 -18.97 -12.22
N GLN A 10 2.09 -18.91 -12.20
CA GLN A 10 2.79 -17.87 -11.52
C GLN A 10 2.61 -16.50 -12.17
N ARG A 11 2.04 -16.45 -13.36
CA ARG A 11 1.77 -15.18 -14.01
C ARG A 11 0.43 -14.59 -13.62
N HIS A 12 -0.36 -15.35 -12.91
CA HIS A 12 -1.64 -14.82 -12.46
C HIS A 12 -1.42 -13.79 -11.37
N VAL A 13 -2.05 -12.66 -11.53
CA VAL A 13 -2.07 -11.66 -10.49
C VAL A 13 -3.04 -12.17 -9.43
N ARG A 14 -2.58 -12.24 -8.20
CA ARG A 14 -3.45 -12.63 -7.10
C ARG A 14 -4.48 -11.54 -6.87
N ALA A 15 -5.62 -11.91 -6.31
CA ALA A 15 -6.66 -10.93 -6.02
C ALA A 15 -6.14 -9.83 -5.10
N SER A 16 -5.32 -10.19 -4.11
CA SER A 16 -4.74 -9.19 -3.22
C SER A 16 -3.82 -8.24 -3.96
N ASP A 17 -3.02 -8.77 -4.90
CA ASP A 17 -2.13 -7.92 -5.69
C ASP A 17 -2.92 -6.96 -6.54
N ALA A 18 -4.08 -7.39 -7.05
CA ALA A 18 -4.95 -6.52 -7.81
C ALA A 18 -5.42 -5.34 -6.96
N ALA A 19 -5.72 -5.58 -5.69
CA ALA A 19 -6.13 -4.50 -4.78
C ALA A 19 -5.04 -3.43 -4.66
N PHE A 20 -3.78 -3.86 -4.51
CA PHE A 20 -2.67 -2.90 -4.46
C PHE A 20 -2.56 -2.10 -5.74
N LEU A 21 -2.63 -2.78 -6.88
CA LEU A 21 -2.48 -2.11 -8.17
C LEU A 21 -3.61 -1.13 -8.43
N LEU A 22 -4.84 -1.48 -8.02
CA LEU A 22 -5.98 -0.59 -8.17
C LEU A 22 -5.84 0.64 -7.26
N GLY A 23 -5.35 0.44 -6.04
CA GLY A 23 -5.08 1.57 -5.15
C GLY A 23 -4.06 2.52 -5.73
N ARG A 24 -3.01 1.96 -6.30
CA ARG A 24 -1.96 2.75 -6.93
C ARG A 24 -2.50 3.53 -8.13
N LEU A 25 -3.32 2.87 -8.94
CA LEU A 25 -3.91 3.51 -10.11
C LEU A 25 -4.80 4.68 -9.70
N GLU A 26 -5.66 4.49 -8.70
CA GLU A 26 -6.52 5.56 -8.21
C GLU A 26 -5.70 6.72 -7.64
N ASP A 27 -4.67 6.40 -6.88
CA ASP A 27 -3.81 7.39 -6.27
C ASP A 27 -3.09 8.23 -7.33
N GLU A 28 -2.55 7.58 -8.35
CA GLU A 28 -1.76 8.25 -9.39
C GLU A 28 -2.63 9.00 -10.38
N SER A 29 -3.88 8.62 -10.53
CA SER A 29 -4.78 9.28 -11.48
C SER A 29 -5.68 10.33 -10.87
N ASN A 30 -5.43 10.68 -9.60
CA ASN A 30 -6.26 11.61 -8.85
C ASN A 30 -7.71 11.14 -8.73
N GLY A 31 -7.89 9.83 -8.64
CA GLY A 31 -9.21 9.22 -8.58
C GLY A 31 -9.91 9.38 -7.25
N GLY A 32 -9.25 9.89 -6.27
CA GLY A 32 -9.85 10.12 -4.96
C GLY A 32 -9.13 9.39 -3.86
N THR A 33 -8.88 10.15 -2.81
CA THR A 33 -8.16 9.65 -1.64
C THR A 33 -8.87 8.45 -1.01
N ASP A 34 -10.19 8.56 -0.83
CA ASP A 34 -10.94 7.51 -0.16
C ASP A 34 -10.89 6.19 -0.93
N VAL A 35 -10.96 6.27 -2.25
CA VAL A 35 -10.92 5.07 -3.09
C VAL A 35 -9.55 4.40 -2.98
N ALA A 36 -8.48 5.18 -3.09
CA ALA A 36 -7.13 4.66 -2.98
C ALA A 36 -6.90 3.99 -1.62
N LEU A 37 -7.35 4.66 -0.54
CA LEU A 37 -7.18 4.13 0.81
C LEU A 37 -7.91 2.81 1.00
N ARG A 38 -9.11 2.68 0.44
CA ARG A 38 -9.85 1.43 0.55
C ARG A 38 -9.13 0.28 -0.13
N TRP A 39 -8.52 0.53 -1.28
CA TRP A 39 -7.76 -0.51 -1.97
C TRP A 39 -6.51 -0.91 -1.21
N TYR A 40 -5.77 0.06 -0.66
CA TYR A 40 -4.59 -0.25 0.14
C TYR A 40 -4.96 -1.01 1.41
N ASP A 41 -6.06 -0.60 2.07
CA ASP A 41 -6.52 -1.30 3.26
C ASP A 41 -6.91 -2.74 2.93
N ARG A 42 -7.60 -2.95 1.83
CA ARG A 42 -7.98 -4.28 1.41
C ARG A 42 -6.75 -5.14 1.17
N TYR A 43 -5.76 -4.58 0.48
CA TYR A 43 -4.52 -5.33 0.25
C TYR A 43 -3.87 -5.74 1.57
N LEU A 44 -3.77 -4.79 2.51
CA LEU A 44 -3.09 -5.04 3.78
C LEU A 44 -3.82 -6.05 4.66
N VAL A 45 -5.15 -6.11 4.56
CA VAL A 45 -5.93 -7.13 5.25
C VAL A 45 -5.71 -8.50 4.61
N GLU A 46 -5.71 -8.58 3.28
CA GLU A 46 -5.63 -9.84 2.57
C GLU A 46 -4.19 -10.38 2.49
N ALA A 47 -3.21 -9.51 2.50
CA ALA A 47 -1.82 -9.90 2.35
C ALA A 47 -0.91 -9.07 3.25
N PRO A 48 -1.05 -9.19 4.58
CA PRO A 48 -0.28 -8.36 5.50
C PRO A 48 1.24 -8.55 5.36
N ASP A 49 1.67 -9.71 4.90
CA ASP A 49 3.09 -9.98 4.66
C ASP A 49 3.37 -10.17 3.17
N GLY A 50 2.51 -9.63 2.32
CA GLY A 50 2.66 -9.79 0.89
C GLY A 50 3.80 -8.98 0.31
N ALA A 51 4.09 -9.23 -0.97
CA ALA A 51 5.20 -8.59 -1.66
C ALA A 51 5.08 -7.07 -1.68
N TYR A 52 3.86 -6.54 -1.64
CA TYR A 52 3.62 -5.10 -1.69
C TYR A 52 3.24 -4.50 -0.34
N ALA A 53 3.41 -5.25 0.76
CA ALA A 53 2.93 -4.77 2.06
C ALA A 53 3.63 -3.47 2.48
N SER A 54 4.95 -3.38 2.34
CA SER A 54 5.65 -2.16 2.71
C SER A 54 5.27 -1.01 1.80
N GLU A 55 5.12 -1.27 0.51
CA GLU A 55 4.73 -0.23 -0.44
C GLU A 55 3.31 0.25 -0.16
N ALA A 56 2.37 -0.67 0.08
CA ALA A 56 0.99 -0.31 0.36
C ALA A 56 0.88 0.51 1.65
N LEU A 57 1.60 0.09 2.68
CA LEU A 57 1.56 0.79 3.96
C LEU A 57 2.18 2.19 3.82
N GLY A 58 3.29 2.30 3.11
CA GLY A 58 3.93 3.58 2.88
C GLY A 58 3.06 4.52 2.06
N ARG A 59 2.42 4.00 1.02
CA ARG A 59 1.52 4.81 0.19
C ARG A 59 0.29 5.26 0.97
N LYS A 60 -0.24 4.38 1.81
CA LYS A 60 -1.35 4.76 2.68
C LYS A 60 -0.94 5.93 3.58
N MET A 61 0.22 5.83 4.21
CA MET A 61 0.75 6.88 5.06
C MET A 61 0.86 8.21 4.31
N MET A 62 1.45 8.18 3.13
CA MET A 62 1.65 9.40 2.34
C MET A 62 0.33 9.99 1.86
N THR A 63 -0.62 9.14 1.50
CA THR A 63 -1.94 9.58 1.07
C THR A 63 -2.68 10.27 2.21
N LEU A 64 -2.62 9.69 3.40
CA LEU A 64 -3.23 10.30 4.58
C LEU A 64 -2.58 11.65 4.90
N ARG A 65 -1.26 11.72 4.84
CA ARG A 65 -0.54 12.97 5.08
C ARG A 65 -0.95 14.04 4.08
N ARG A 66 -0.97 13.68 2.81
CA ARG A 66 -1.34 14.62 1.74
C ARG A 66 -2.75 15.15 1.92
N ASN A 67 -3.63 14.30 2.45
CA ASN A 67 -5.02 14.66 2.69
C ASN A 67 -5.24 15.39 4.01
N GLY A 68 -4.19 15.68 4.76
CA GLY A 68 -4.31 16.40 6.02
C GLY A 68 -4.73 15.56 7.21
N GLN A 69 -4.84 14.25 7.05
CA GLN A 69 -5.23 13.33 8.11
C GLN A 69 -3.99 12.94 8.92
N LEU A 70 -3.45 13.91 9.63
CA LEU A 70 -2.13 13.77 10.25
C LEU A 70 -2.12 12.78 11.42
N ALA A 71 -3.18 12.73 12.21
CA ALA A 71 -3.24 11.78 13.31
C ALA A 71 -3.20 10.34 12.79
N GLU A 72 -4.00 10.07 11.76
CA GLU A 72 -4.00 8.74 11.16
C GLU A 72 -2.67 8.44 10.47
N ALA A 73 -2.12 9.42 9.76
CA ALA A 73 -0.82 9.25 9.12
C ALA A 73 0.27 8.93 10.15
N SER A 74 0.21 9.55 11.32
CA SER A 74 1.16 9.30 12.39
C SER A 74 1.07 7.86 12.90
N GLU A 75 -0.14 7.34 13.03
CA GLU A 75 -0.33 5.95 13.46
C GLU A 75 0.23 4.97 12.43
N ILE A 76 -0.01 5.24 11.15
CA ILE A 76 0.53 4.40 10.10
C ILE A 76 2.06 4.52 10.06
N ALA A 77 2.60 5.71 10.30
CA ALA A 77 4.04 5.91 10.34
C ALA A 77 4.69 5.06 11.45
N ALA A 78 4.06 5.01 12.62
CA ALA A 78 4.57 4.20 13.72
C ALA A 78 4.56 2.70 13.34
N ASP A 79 3.47 2.26 12.73
CA ASP A 79 3.37 0.86 12.28
C ASP A 79 4.42 0.57 11.20
N TYR A 80 4.58 1.49 10.25
CA TYR A 80 5.57 1.32 9.19
C TYR A 80 6.97 1.17 9.77
N LEU A 81 7.36 2.05 10.66
CA LEU A 81 8.71 2.03 11.22
C LEU A 81 8.96 0.79 12.07
N ARG A 82 7.92 0.29 12.76
CA ARG A 82 8.06 -0.94 13.51
C ARG A 82 8.31 -2.14 12.60
N ARG A 83 7.62 -2.18 11.47
CA ARG A 83 7.68 -3.31 10.56
C ARG A 83 8.78 -3.20 9.51
N PHE A 84 9.06 -1.99 9.06
CA PHE A 84 9.99 -1.74 7.96
C PHE A 84 10.94 -0.59 8.30
N PRO A 85 11.79 -0.76 9.34
CA PRO A 85 12.61 0.36 9.85
C PRO A 85 13.60 0.92 8.83
N THR A 86 13.96 0.15 7.81
CA THR A 86 14.86 0.63 6.75
C THR A 86 14.16 0.66 5.40
N GLY A 87 12.83 0.64 5.39
CA GLY A 87 12.08 0.65 4.15
C GLY A 87 12.13 1.99 3.43
N THR A 88 11.62 1.98 2.21
CA THR A 88 11.65 3.15 1.34
C THR A 88 11.00 4.38 1.98
N TYR A 89 9.96 4.17 2.79
CA TYR A 89 9.21 5.27 3.39
C TYR A 89 9.64 5.60 4.82
N ALA A 90 10.70 4.96 5.33
CA ALA A 90 11.12 5.19 6.72
C ALA A 90 11.49 6.65 6.98
N HIS A 91 12.21 7.26 6.04
CA HIS A 91 12.61 8.65 6.18
C HIS A 91 11.40 9.58 6.26
N ALA A 92 10.39 9.33 5.45
CA ALA A 92 9.17 10.13 5.45
C ALA A 92 8.32 9.87 6.69
N ALA A 93 8.40 8.67 7.25
CA ALA A 93 7.60 8.29 8.41
C ALA A 93 8.06 8.98 9.70
N ARG A 94 9.36 9.14 9.86
CA ARG A 94 9.90 9.65 11.13
C ARG A 94 9.35 11.00 11.55
N PRO A 95 9.31 12.02 10.67
CA PRO A 95 8.76 13.30 11.09
C PRO A 95 7.26 13.24 11.42
N LEU A 96 6.53 12.26 10.88
CA LEU A 96 5.12 12.14 11.17
C LEU A 96 4.86 11.72 12.62
N LEU A 97 5.80 11.06 13.26
CA LEU A 97 5.64 10.68 14.65
C LEU A 97 5.54 11.90 15.58
N ARG A 98 6.11 13.02 15.18
CA ARG A 98 6.09 14.22 15.98
C ARG A 98 4.76 14.95 15.92
N SER A 99 3.88 14.54 15.01
CA SER A 99 2.57 15.17 14.86
C SER A 99 1.55 14.65 15.86
N ARG A 100 1.92 13.70 16.66
CA ARG A 100 1.01 13.05 17.60
C ARG A 100 0.74 13.89 18.82
#